data_96ef08b7c3886c8f3f2631a7aff7b04b
#
_entry.id   96ef08b7c3886c8f3f2631a7aff7b04b
#
_cell.length_a   1.000
_cell.length_b   1.000
_cell.length_c   1.000
_cell.angle_alpha   90.00
_cell.angle_beta   90.00
_cell.angle_gamma   90.00
#
_symmetry.space_group_name_H-M   'P 1'
#
loop_
_entity.id
_entity.type
_entity.pdbx_description
1 polymer ?
#
loop_
_entity_poly.entity_id
_entity_poly.type
_entity_poly.pdbx_seq_one_letter_code
_entity_poly.pdbx_strand_id
1 'polypeptide(L)'
;MNYLNTSILKEKVPAAFADSPRKDVSKKYCFLSTEKIINDVIKKGYFPVSADQTKTRDISKRKFARHIIRFRAKNPKRINGYFPEVVLINSHNRKSRLKIMVGLFRIVCSNGLIVSEATFGSVKVIHFGNREEEVERRLDFVLKQFPKVEKRVMIFQKIKLSEKDRKEYLKRATKLRWKRRIPNLDTSLDMVKRKEDKGNSLWNVFNRTQENIFKGNIPSKSKNGRITRTRALKSVKKNIKLNEALWSLTEEFANRK
;
A
#
# COMPACT_ATOMS: atom_id res chain seq x y z
N MET A 1 -7.90 2.03 20.36
CA MET A 1 -7.28 1.52 19.11
C MET A 1 -7.09 0.03 19.28
N ASN A 2 -7.68 -0.80 18.43
CA ASN A 2 -7.57 -2.25 18.60
C ASN A 2 -6.37 -2.76 17.80
N TYR A 3 -5.31 -3.18 18.50
CA TYR A 3 -4.21 -3.93 17.92
C TYR A 3 -4.60 -5.40 17.76
N LEU A 4 -4.09 -6.03 16.70
CA LEU A 4 -4.32 -7.45 16.48
C LEU A 4 -3.36 -8.25 17.37
N ASN A 5 -3.91 -9.14 18.19
CA ASN A 5 -3.10 -10.09 18.95
C ASN A 5 -2.64 -11.27 18.07
N THR A 6 -1.78 -12.11 18.61
CA THR A 6 -1.21 -13.25 17.90
C THR A 6 -2.28 -14.26 17.45
N SER A 7 -3.33 -14.48 18.22
CA SER A 7 -4.43 -15.39 17.86
C SER A 7 -5.17 -14.90 16.62
N ILE A 8 -5.55 -13.62 16.60
CA ILE A 8 -6.21 -12.99 15.44
C ILE A 8 -5.28 -12.98 14.20
N LEU A 9 -3.97 -12.78 14.40
CA LEU A 9 -3.01 -12.85 13.30
C LEU A 9 -2.91 -14.24 12.71
N LYS A 10 -2.85 -15.30 13.55
CA LYS A 10 -2.83 -16.70 13.10
C LYS A 10 -4.06 -17.06 12.29
N GLU A 11 -5.23 -16.58 12.67
CA GLU A 11 -6.47 -16.77 11.93
C GLU A 11 -6.45 -16.05 10.56
N LYS A 12 -6.11 -14.75 10.55
CA LYS A 12 -6.17 -13.90 9.34
C LYS A 12 -5.06 -14.21 8.34
N VAL A 13 -3.85 -14.46 8.83
CA VAL A 13 -2.63 -14.62 8.02
C VAL A 13 -1.82 -15.84 8.47
N PRO A 14 -2.36 -17.06 8.40
CA PRO A 14 -1.65 -18.27 8.82
C PRO A 14 -0.32 -18.47 8.10
N ALA A 15 -0.13 -17.91 6.91
CA ALA A 15 1.14 -17.96 6.20
C ALA A 15 2.26 -17.15 6.89
N ALA A 16 1.95 -16.22 7.76
CA ALA A 16 2.95 -15.48 8.53
C ALA A 16 3.58 -16.34 9.63
N PHE A 17 2.93 -17.43 10.01
CA PHE A 17 3.33 -18.36 11.06
C PHE A 17 3.80 -19.72 10.50
N ALA A 18 4.18 -19.75 9.23
CA ALA A 18 4.84 -20.92 8.65
C ALA A 18 6.25 -21.06 9.27
N ASP A 19 6.59 -22.27 9.63
CA ASP A 19 7.88 -22.67 10.20
C ASP A 19 8.93 -23.04 9.15
N SER A 20 8.47 -23.29 7.92
CA SER A 20 9.30 -23.74 6.81
C SER A 20 8.76 -23.19 5.47
N PRO A 21 9.59 -23.15 4.42
CA PRO A 21 9.13 -22.79 3.09
C PRO A 21 8.31 -23.94 2.48
N ARG A 22 7.57 -23.66 1.40
CA ARG A 22 6.90 -24.70 0.63
C ARG A 22 7.93 -25.68 0.03
N LYS A 23 7.64 -26.98 0.03
CA LYS A 23 8.56 -28.06 -0.36
C LYS A 23 9.15 -27.94 -1.77
N ASP A 24 8.48 -27.25 -2.70
CA ASP A 24 8.91 -27.06 -4.08
C ASP A 24 9.84 -25.87 -4.31
N VAL A 25 10.29 -25.19 -3.25
CA VAL A 25 11.31 -24.15 -3.39
C VAL A 25 12.71 -24.75 -3.48
N SER A 26 13.62 -24.08 -4.18
CA SER A 26 14.99 -24.58 -4.35
C SER A 26 15.77 -24.58 -3.03
N LYS A 27 16.79 -25.46 -2.91
CA LYS A 27 17.70 -25.49 -1.76
C LYS A 27 18.42 -24.15 -1.49
N LYS A 28 18.52 -23.27 -2.50
CA LYS A 28 19.10 -21.93 -2.37
C LYS A 28 18.12 -20.90 -1.76
N TYR A 29 16.85 -21.29 -1.51
CA TYR A 29 15.87 -20.39 -0.94
C TYR A 29 16.12 -20.24 0.57
N CYS A 30 16.39 -19.02 1.01
CA CYS A 30 16.48 -18.68 2.43
C CYS A 30 15.08 -18.39 2.96
N PHE A 31 14.62 -19.19 3.91
CA PHE A 31 13.38 -18.96 4.62
C PHE A 31 13.56 -17.82 5.62
N LEU A 32 12.74 -16.78 5.49
CA LEU A 32 12.68 -15.67 6.43
C LEU A 32 11.35 -15.76 7.19
N SER A 33 11.43 -16.13 8.46
CA SER A 33 10.25 -16.25 9.33
C SER A 33 9.55 -14.91 9.46
N THR A 34 8.28 -14.85 9.01
CA THR A 34 7.49 -13.63 9.18
C THR A 34 7.13 -13.40 10.64
N GLU A 35 6.92 -14.47 11.42
CA GLU A 35 6.66 -14.36 12.85
C GLU A 35 7.82 -13.68 13.60
N LYS A 36 9.07 -14.04 13.29
CA LYS A 36 10.26 -13.39 13.85
C LYS A 36 10.27 -11.90 13.51
N ILE A 37 10.02 -11.56 12.24
CA ILE A 37 9.97 -10.16 11.79
C ILE A 37 8.83 -9.40 12.50
N ILE A 38 7.66 -10.00 12.71
CA ILE A 38 6.57 -9.39 13.48
C ILE A 38 7.06 -9.02 14.88
N ASN A 39 7.74 -9.95 15.56
CA ASN A 39 8.28 -9.71 16.90
C ASN A 39 9.32 -8.59 16.92
N ASP A 40 10.18 -8.51 15.91
CA ASP A 40 11.18 -7.44 15.79
C ASP A 40 10.53 -6.07 15.57
N VAL A 41 9.48 -6.00 14.77
CA VAL A 41 8.69 -4.79 14.58
C VAL A 41 7.99 -4.35 15.89
N ILE A 42 7.46 -5.33 16.65
CA ILE A 42 6.82 -5.09 17.96
C ILE A 42 7.85 -4.57 18.97
N LYS A 43 9.06 -5.13 19.04
CA LYS A 43 10.16 -4.64 19.91
C LYS A 43 10.52 -3.18 19.62
N LYS A 44 10.38 -2.74 18.36
CA LYS A 44 10.59 -1.33 17.98
C LYS A 44 9.37 -0.43 18.24
N GLY A 45 8.35 -0.92 18.96
CA GLY A 45 7.18 -0.15 19.41
C GLY A 45 6.05 -0.01 18.36
N TYR A 46 6.06 -0.85 17.32
CA TYR A 46 5.02 -0.87 16.31
C TYR A 46 4.18 -2.14 16.41
N PHE A 47 2.87 -1.99 16.51
CA PHE A 47 1.92 -3.07 16.78
C PHE A 47 1.02 -3.36 15.57
N PRO A 48 0.65 -4.62 15.31
CA PRO A 48 -0.20 -4.97 14.19
C PRO A 48 -1.59 -4.34 14.29
N VAL A 49 -2.04 -3.66 13.24
CA VAL A 49 -3.38 -3.03 13.16
C VAL A 49 -4.24 -3.61 12.03
N SER A 50 -3.62 -4.27 11.08
CA SER A 50 -4.31 -4.91 9.95
C SER A 50 -3.47 -6.04 9.40
N ALA A 51 -4.14 -7.12 9.02
CA ALA A 51 -3.51 -8.24 8.36
C ALA A 51 -4.46 -8.83 7.31
N ASP A 52 -3.90 -9.22 6.16
CA ASP A 52 -4.64 -9.85 5.07
C ASP A 52 -3.73 -10.82 4.29
N GLN A 53 -4.33 -11.83 3.68
CA GLN A 53 -3.64 -12.88 2.96
C GLN A 53 -4.34 -13.19 1.64
N THR A 54 -3.56 -13.49 0.61
CA THR A 54 -4.10 -13.94 -0.68
C THR A 54 -4.88 -15.23 -0.50
N LYS A 55 -6.14 -15.23 -0.89
CA LYS A 55 -6.98 -16.43 -0.89
C LYS A 55 -6.46 -17.45 -1.90
N THR A 56 -6.38 -18.69 -1.51
CA THR A 56 -6.02 -19.82 -2.36
C THR A 56 -7.16 -20.83 -2.37
N ARG A 57 -7.43 -21.46 -3.51
CA ARG A 57 -8.42 -22.56 -3.61
C ARG A 57 -7.91 -23.82 -2.93
N ASP A 58 -6.61 -24.05 -3.00
CA ASP A 58 -5.93 -25.19 -2.42
C ASP A 58 -5.52 -24.87 -0.97
N ILE A 59 -6.11 -25.56 -0.01
CA ILE A 59 -5.90 -25.37 1.42
C ILE A 59 -4.44 -25.63 1.80
N SER A 60 -3.77 -26.62 1.18
CA SER A 60 -2.37 -26.96 1.45
C SER A 60 -1.42 -25.79 1.16
N LYS A 61 -1.77 -24.93 0.22
CA LYS A 61 -0.99 -23.75 -0.17
C LYS A 61 -1.28 -22.51 0.69
N ARG A 62 -2.29 -22.58 1.57
CA ARG A 62 -2.71 -21.45 2.41
C ARG A 62 -1.59 -20.97 3.33
N LYS A 63 -0.82 -21.90 3.93
CA LYS A 63 0.31 -21.62 4.83
C LYS A 63 1.49 -20.91 4.16
N PHE A 64 1.55 -20.84 2.83
CA PHE A 64 2.67 -20.26 2.08
C PHE A 64 2.25 -19.04 1.22
N ALA A 65 0.99 -18.65 1.34
CA ALA A 65 0.40 -17.59 0.52
C ALA A 65 1.03 -16.21 0.82
N ARG A 66 0.96 -15.31 -0.16
CA ARG A 66 1.35 -13.91 0.07
C ARG A 66 0.44 -13.28 1.10
N HIS A 67 1.07 -12.64 2.08
CA HIS A 67 0.39 -11.92 3.15
C HIS A 67 0.96 -10.52 3.29
N ILE A 68 0.14 -9.64 3.87
CA ILE A 68 0.44 -8.26 4.18
C ILE A 68 0.03 -7.98 5.63
N ILE A 69 0.91 -7.35 6.40
CA ILE A 69 0.64 -6.93 7.77
C ILE A 69 1.02 -5.46 7.88
N ARG A 70 0.17 -4.67 8.52
CA ARG A 70 0.42 -3.26 8.79
C ARG A 70 0.60 -3.06 10.27
N PHE A 71 1.61 -2.28 10.63
CA PHE A 71 1.96 -1.99 12.01
C PHE A 71 1.94 -0.50 12.25
N ARG A 72 1.47 -0.10 13.40
CA ARG A 72 1.38 1.29 13.84
C ARG A 72 2.04 1.45 15.20
N ALA A 73 2.69 2.60 15.44
CA ALA A 73 3.25 2.93 16.74
C ALA A 73 2.18 2.95 17.84
N LYS A 74 2.55 2.68 19.09
CA LYS A 74 1.63 2.69 20.23
C LYS A 74 0.93 4.04 20.39
N ASN A 75 1.70 5.13 20.24
CA ASN A 75 1.20 6.52 20.27
C ASN A 75 1.50 7.20 18.92
N PRO A 76 0.68 6.92 17.89
CA PRO A 76 1.01 7.38 16.56
C PRO A 76 0.69 8.86 16.39
N LYS A 77 1.70 9.66 16.01
CA LYS A 77 1.49 11.02 15.53
C LYS A 77 0.82 10.99 14.17
N ARG A 78 -0.29 11.71 14.01
CA ARG A 78 -0.99 11.80 12.72
C ARG A 78 -0.26 12.79 11.80
N ILE A 79 -0.13 12.40 10.55
CA ILE A 79 0.30 13.28 9.45
C ILE A 79 -0.93 13.63 8.64
N ASN A 80 -1.50 14.82 8.86
CA ASN A 80 -2.71 15.28 8.14
C ASN A 80 -3.87 14.28 8.14
N GLY A 81 -4.20 13.75 9.34
CA GLY A 81 -5.27 12.78 9.50
C GLY A 81 -4.91 11.34 9.10
N TYR A 82 -3.67 11.10 8.64
CA TYR A 82 -3.14 9.78 8.32
C TYR A 82 -2.23 9.27 9.43
N PHE A 83 -2.23 7.96 9.60
CA PHE A 83 -1.27 7.27 10.46
C PHE A 83 -0.10 6.75 9.62
N PRO A 84 1.14 7.10 9.97
CA PRO A 84 2.30 6.41 9.44
C PRO A 84 2.33 4.97 9.96
N GLU A 85 2.53 4.03 9.06
CA GLU A 85 2.55 2.60 9.36
C GLU A 85 3.71 1.91 8.64
N VAL A 86 4.27 0.89 9.27
CA VAL A 86 5.14 -0.07 8.62
C VAL A 86 4.27 -1.09 7.89
N VAL A 87 4.59 -1.36 6.63
CA VAL A 87 3.91 -2.36 5.81
C VAL A 87 4.88 -3.49 5.53
N LEU A 88 4.56 -4.68 6.02
CA LEU A 88 5.29 -5.91 5.79
C LEU A 88 4.55 -6.77 4.78
N ILE A 89 5.25 -7.23 3.74
CA ILE A 89 4.71 -8.14 2.72
C ILE A 89 5.69 -9.28 2.56
N ASN A 90 5.21 -10.51 2.67
CA ASN A 90 6.02 -11.71 2.47
C ASN A 90 5.22 -12.85 1.81
N SER A 91 5.91 -13.90 1.42
CA SER A 91 5.33 -15.19 1.02
C SER A 91 6.39 -16.29 1.10
N HIS A 92 6.00 -17.50 1.44
CA HIS A 92 6.90 -18.64 1.59
C HIS A 92 6.83 -19.64 0.40
N ASN A 93 6.39 -19.13 -0.78
CA ASN A 93 6.21 -19.89 -2.02
C ASN A 93 6.94 -19.27 -3.22
N ARG A 94 8.00 -18.47 -3.02
CA ARG A 94 8.78 -17.72 -4.04
C ARG A 94 7.99 -16.71 -4.87
N LYS A 95 6.67 -16.54 -4.66
CA LYS A 95 5.85 -15.60 -5.45
C LYS A 95 5.97 -14.13 -5.01
N SER A 96 6.62 -13.86 -3.88
CA SER A 96 6.91 -12.51 -3.41
C SER A 96 8.23 -12.49 -2.65
N ARG A 97 9.01 -11.45 -2.86
CA ARG A 97 10.13 -11.10 -1.99
C ARG A 97 9.58 -10.51 -0.69
N LEU A 98 10.32 -10.63 0.40
CA LEU A 98 10.06 -9.84 1.59
C LEU A 98 10.19 -8.36 1.23
N LYS A 99 9.18 -7.56 1.59
CA LYS A 99 9.18 -6.11 1.45
C LYS A 99 8.80 -5.48 2.77
N ILE A 100 9.57 -4.49 3.20
CA ILE A 100 9.27 -3.61 4.32
C ILE A 100 9.21 -2.20 3.77
N MET A 101 8.14 -1.46 4.04
CA MET A 101 7.92 -0.14 3.46
C MET A 101 7.08 0.75 4.37
N VAL A 102 7.14 2.05 4.12
CA VAL A 102 6.28 3.04 4.76
C VAL A 102 4.92 3.06 4.07
N GLY A 103 3.87 3.22 4.85
CA GLY A 103 2.53 3.50 4.38
C GLY A 103 1.88 4.63 5.17
N LEU A 104 0.92 5.32 4.57
CA LEU A 104 0.06 6.30 5.23
C LEU A 104 -1.38 5.81 5.15
N PHE A 105 -2.03 5.68 6.30
CA PHE A 105 -3.37 5.09 6.37
C PHE A 105 -4.33 5.94 7.18
N ARG A 106 -5.54 6.15 6.65
CA ARG A 106 -6.66 6.72 7.41
C ARG A 106 -7.40 5.62 8.18
N ILE A 107 -7.95 5.93 9.37
CA ILE A 107 -8.76 4.98 10.15
C ILE A 107 -9.95 4.48 9.33
N VAL A 108 -10.58 5.36 8.56
CA VAL A 108 -11.85 5.12 7.86
C VAL A 108 -11.66 4.46 6.48
N CYS A 109 -10.43 4.36 5.99
CA CYS A 109 -10.12 3.73 4.70
C CYS A 109 -9.36 2.41 4.91
N SER A 110 -9.99 1.31 4.52
CA SER A 110 -9.29 0.02 4.36
C SER A 110 -8.20 0.06 3.27
N ASN A 111 -8.25 1.07 2.40
CA ASN A 111 -7.30 1.30 1.31
C ASN A 111 -6.26 2.33 1.75
N GLY A 112 -5.21 1.89 2.43
CA GLY A 112 -4.12 2.76 2.80
C GLY A 112 -3.23 3.11 1.61
N LEU A 113 -2.62 4.29 1.68
CA LEU A 113 -1.57 4.70 0.78
C LEU A 113 -0.28 3.96 1.15
N ILE A 114 0.27 3.22 0.20
CA ILE A 114 1.62 2.69 0.28
C ILE A 114 2.51 3.64 -0.50
N VAL A 115 3.46 4.25 0.17
CA VAL A 115 4.36 5.24 -0.43
C VAL A 115 5.32 4.56 -1.41
N SER A 116 5.64 5.25 -2.51
CA SER A 116 6.49 4.71 -3.57
C SER A 116 7.89 4.34 -3.09
N GLU A 117 8.35 3.19 -3.58
CA GLU A 117 9.70 2.69 -3.40
C GLU A 117 10.78 3.64 -3.93
N ALA A 118 10.51 4.31 -5.05
CA ALA A 118 11.45 5.21 -5.69
C ALA A 118 11.74 6.48 -4.88
N THR A 119 10.76 6.95 -4.09
CA THR A 119 10.88 8.22 -3.36
C THR A 119 11.43 8.05 -1.94
N PHE A 120 11.13 6.94 -1.25
CA PHE A 120 11.46 6.73 0.16
C PHE A 120 12.17 5.41 0.45
N GLY A 121 12.50 4.64 -0.60
CA GLY A 121 13.19 3.38 -0.47
C GLY A 121 12.34 2.33 0.24
N SER A 122 11.58 1.55 -0.49
CA SER A 122 11.17 0.27 0.05
C SER A 122 12.36 -0.66 0.04
N VAL A 123 12.48 -1.42 1.09
CA VAL A 123 13.54 -2.40 1.16
C VAL A 123 12.99 -3.76 0.73
N LYS A 124 13.59 -4.30 -0.32
CA LYS A 124 13.34 -5.68 -0.76
C LYS A 124 14.46 -6.57 -0.22
N VAL A 125 14.10 -7.54 0.61
CA VAL A 125 15.01 -8.61 0.99
C VAL A 125 14.77 -9.79 0.06
N ILE A 126 15.84 -10.24 -0.61
CA ILE A 126 15.79 -11.43 -1.44
C ILE A 126 15.94 -12.63 -0.49
N HIS A 127 15.13 -13.66 -0.68
CA HIS A 127 15.24 -14.94 0.05
C HIS A 127 16.46 -15.73 -0.44
N PHE A 128 17.67 -15.21 -0.18
CA PHE A 128 18.93 -15.81 -0.61
C PHE A 128 20.05 -15.47 0.38
N GLY A 129 20.74 -16.49 0.93
CA GLY A 129 21.77 -16.32 1.95
C GLY A 129 21.22 -16.01 3.34
N ASN A 130 22.08 -16.01 4.39
CA ASN A 130 21.67 -15.66 5.76
C ASN A 130 21.47 -14.13 5.86
N ARG A 131 20.23 -13.68 6.17
CA ARG A 131 19.85 -12.27 6.03
C ARG A 131 19.02 -11.71 7.20
N GLU A 132 19.09 -12.33 8.36
CA GLU A 132 18.33 -11.85 9.51
C GLU A 132 18.77 -10.45 9.96
N GLU A 133 20.07 -10.22 10.08
CA GLU A 133 20.63 -8.88 10.40
C GLU A 133 20.30 -7.84 9.30
N GLU A 134 20.19 -8.28 8.05
CA GLU A 134 19.77 -7.40 6.97
C GLU A 134 18.31 -6.94 7.15
N VAL A 135 17.42 -7.80 7.64
CA VAL A 135 16.03 -7.43 7.91
C VAL A 135 15.95 -6.35 8.98
N GLU A 136 16.71 -6.46 10.05
CA GLU A 136 16.72 -5.47 11.13
C GLU A 136 17.23 -4.10 10.65
N ARG A 137 18.41 -4.07 10.01
CA ARG A 137 18.96 -2.83 9.42
C ARG A 137 18.00 -2.16 8.45
N ARG A 138 17.25 -2.96 7.71
CA ARG A 138 16.28 -2.46 6.74
C ARG A 138 15.00 -1.95 7.40
N LEU A 139 14.57 -2.55 8.50
CA LEU A 139 13.47 -2.02 9.31
C LEU A 139 13.83 -0.63 9.85
N ASP A 140 15.03 -0.47 10.40
CA ASP A 140 15.52 0.84 10.90
C ASP A 140 15.58 1.88 9.78
N PHE A 141 16.06 1.48 8.59
CA PHE A 141 16.06 2.37 7.43
C PHE A 141 14.64 2.84 7.08
N VAL A 142 13.66 1.94 7.06
CA VAL A 142 12.26 2.26 6.75
C VAL A 142 11.68 3.21 7.80
N LEU A 143 11.95 2.99 9.08
CA LEU A 143 11.49 3.86 10.16
C LEU A 143 12.04 5.29 10.04
N LYS A 144 13.30 5.44 9.64
CA LYS A 144 13.93 6.76 9.38
C LYS A 144 13.32 7.52 8.18
N GLN A 145 12.46 6.87 7.36
CA GLN A 145 11.80 7.55 6.24
C GLN A 145 10.53 8.33 6.65
N PHE A 146 9.91 8.05 7.79
CA PHE A 146 8.66 8.71 8.20
C PHE A 146 8.73 10.25 8.17
N PRO A 147 9.77 10.92 8.70
CA PRO A 147 9.87 12.39 8.62
C PRO A 147 9.95 12.92 7.19
N LYS A 148 10.58 12.17 6.28
CA LYS A 148 10.67 12.55 4.86
C LYS A 148 9.30 12.47 4.19
N VAL A 149 8.53 11.43 4.49
CA VAL A 149 7.14 11.29 4.00
C VAL A 149 6.28 12.44 4.49
N GLU A 150 6.40 12.82 5.77
CA GLU A 150 5.68 13.97 6.35
C GLU A 150 5.99 15.26 5.59
N LYS A 151 7.28 15.55 5.35
CA LYS A 151 7.72 16.73 4.58
C LYS A 151 7.12 16.73 3.16
N ARG A 152 7.10 15.58 2.47
CA ARG A 152 6.50 15.51 1.12
C ARG A 152 4.99 15.75 1.12
N VAL A 153 4.27 15.22 2.10
CA VAL A 153 2.83 15.50 2.25
C VAL A 153 2.58 16.99 2.47
N MET A 154 3.40 17.66 3.30
CA MET A 154 3.31 19.11 3.51
C MET A 154 3.54 19.89 2.21
N ILE A 155 4.49 19.48 1.38
CA ILE A 155 4.72 20.08 0.06
C ILE A 155 3.48 19.90 -0.83
N PHE A 156 2.95 18.68 -0.94
CA PHE A 156 1.76 18.41 -1.76
C PHE A 156 0.52 19.23 -1.33
N GLN A 157 0.41 19.56 -0.04
CA GLN A 157 -0.67 20.40 0.46
C GLN A 157 -0.56 21.87 0.03
N LYS A 158 0.67 22.39 -0.07
CA LYS A 158 0.93 23.76 -0.49
C LYS A 158 0.73 23.97 -1.99
N ILE A 159 0.97 22.94 -2.81
CA ILE A 159 0.83 23.00 -4.26
C ILE A 159 -0.65 22.99 -4.64
N LYS A 160 -1.14 24.07 -5.23
CA LYS A 160 -2.49 24.16 -5.81
C LYS A 160 -2.41 23.83 -7.30
N LEU A 161 -3.20 22.86 -7.73
CA LEU A 161 -3.30 22.52 -9.15
C LEU A 161 -4.24 23.48 -9.88
N SER A 162 -3.81 23.96 -11.04
CA SER A 162 -4.69 24.61 -12.00
C SER A 162 -5.72 23.62 -12.53
N GLU A 163 -6.79 24.10 -13.13
CA GLU A 163 -7.80 23.22 -13.76
C GLU A 163 -7.19 22.34 -14.85
N LYS A 164 -6.26 22.89 -15.63
CA LYS A 164 -5.50 22.16 -16.67
C LYS A 164 -4.66 21.05 -16.06
N ASP A 165 -3.84 21.36 -15.03
CA ASP A 165 -2.98 20.38 -14.36
C ASP A 165 -3.81 19.27 -13.70
N ARG A 166 -4.94 19.64 -13.07
CA ARG A 166 -5.85 18.70 -12.44
C ARG A 166 -6.45 17.73 -13.46
N LYS A 167 -6.94 18.21 -14.60
CA LYS A 167 -7.46 17.38 -15.68
C LYS A 167 -6.38 16.44 -16.24
N GLU A 168 -5.15 16.94 -16.41
CA GLU A 168 -4.02 16.12 -16.85
C GLU A 168 -3.69 15.01 -15.82
N TYR A 169 -3.61 15.37 -14.53
CA TYR A 169 -3.35 14.43 -13.44
C TYR A 169 -4.39 13.30 -13.43
N LEU A 170 -5.68 13.62 -13.48
CA LEU A 170 -6.77 12.65 -13.47
C LEU A 170 -6.73 11.73 -14.70
N LYS A 171 -6.48 12.28 -15.88
CA LYS A 171 -6.31 11.52 -17.12
C LYS A 171 -5.15 10.52 -17.03
N ARG A 172 -4.01 10.93 -16.46
CA ARG A 172 -2.85 10.06 -16.27
C ARG A 172 -3.11 9.02 -15.17
N ALA A 173 -3.72 9.39 -14.07
CA ALA A 173 -4.11 8.48 -12.99
C ALA A 173 -5.08 7.40 -13.48
N THR A 174 -6.04 7.75 -14.35
CA THR A 174 -6.94 6.78 -14.97
C THR A 174 -6.17 5.71 -15.74
N LYS A 175 -5.16 6.10 -16.52
CA LYS A 175 -4.35 5.18 -17.33
C LYS A 175 -3.52 4.20 -16.48
N LEU A 176 -3.17 4.55 -15.23
CA LEU A 176 -2.46 3.64 -14.32
C LEU A 176 -3.27 2.37 -14.00
N ARG A 177 -4.58 2.49 -13.91
CA ARG A 177 -5.46 1.34 -13.62
C ARG A 177 -6.11 0.75 -14.86
N TRP A 178 -6.60 1.60 -15.78
CA TRP A 178 -7.35 1.20 -16.96
C TRP A 178 -6.57 1.55 -18.23
N LYS A 179 -6.04 0.53 -18.89
CA LYS A 179 -5.25 0.70 -20.12
C LYS A 179 -6.09 1.24 -21.29
N ARG A 180 -7.40 0.94 -21.30
CA ARG A 180 -8.35 1.44 -22.32
C ARG A 180 -9.02 2.70 -21.81
N ARG A 181 -9.23 3.67 -22.70
CA ARG A 181 -9.99 4.87 -22.38
C ARG A 181 -11.42 4.51 -22.02
N ILE A 182 -11.87 4.91 -20.84
CA ILE A 182 -13.26 4.81 -20.41
C ILE A 182 -13.79 6.24 -20.39
N PRO A 183 -14.81 6.57 -21.21
CA PRO A 183 -15.35 7.93 -21.28
C PRO A 183 -15.80 8.43 -19.91
N ASN A 184 -15.51 9.69 -19.60
CA ASN A 184 -15.87 10.40 -18.35
C ASN A 184 -15.33 9.76 -17.04
N LEU A 185 -14.42 8.79 -17.12
CA LEU A 185 -13.88 8.16 -15.92
C LEU A 185 -12.90 9.07 -15.19
N ASP A 186 -12.11 9.85 -15.93
CA ASP A 186 -11.18 10.83 -15.40
C ASP A 186 -11.89 11.88 -14.53
N THR A 187 -12.98 12.49 -15.03
CA THR A 187 -13.79 13.44 -14.24
C THR A 187 -14.43 12.77 -13.03
N SER A 188 -14.89 11.52 -13.17
CA SER A 188 -15.46 10.75 -12.06
C SER A 188 -14.44 10.41 -10.97
N LEU A 189 -13.14 10.36 -11.28
CA LEU A 189 -12.07 10.19 -10.28
C LEU A 189 -11.90 11.41 -9.38
N ASP A 190 -12.36 12.58 -9.81
CA ASP A 190 -12.30 13.82 -9.03
C ASP A 190 -13.44 13.96 -8.01
N MET A 191 -14.35 13.00 -7.96
CA MET A 191 -15.48 13.04 -7.01
C MET A 191 -15.00 13.07 -5.58
N VAL A 192 -15.46 14.10 -4.86
CA VAL A 192 -15.18 14.28 -3.43
C VAL A 192 -16.10 13.41 -2.60
N LYS A 193 -15.56 12.43 -1.89
CA LYS A 193 -16.29 11.56 -0.96
C LYS A 193 -16.16 11.99 0.51
N ARG A 194 -15.18 12.86 0.80
CA ARG A 194 -14.85 13.31 2.15
C ARG A 194 -14.65 14.81 2.21
N LYS A 195 -15.12 15.43 3.28
CA LYS A 195 -14.98 16.88 3.49
C LYS A 195 -13.50 17.31 3.49
N GLU A 196 -12.62 16.51 4.07
CA GLU A 196 -11.18 16.78 4.19
C GLU A 196 -10.45 16.78 2.84
N ASP A 197 -11.01 16.11 1.83
CA ASP A 197 -10.43 16.02 0.49
C ASP A 197 -11.01 17.08 -0.48
N LYS A 198 -11.79 18.04 0.02
CA LYS A 198 -12.22 19.21 -0.74
C LYS A 198 -11.03 20.13 -1.03
N GLY A 199 -11.09 20.79 -2.19
CA GLY A 199 -10.05 21.74 -2.60
C GLY A 199 -9.12 21.23 -3.69
N ASN A 200 -8.20 22.11 -4.12
CA ASN A 200 -7.38 21.91 -5.31
C ASN A 200 -5.89 21.69 -4.98
N SER A 201 -5.54 21.43 -3.70
CA SER A 201 -4.17 21.05 -3.42
C SER A 201 -3.85 19.71 -4.08
N LEU A 202 -2.59 19.51 -4.49
CA LEU A 202 -2.14 18.25 -5.07
C LEU A 202 -2.44 17.08 -4.11
N TRP A 203 -2.34 17.31 -2.80
CA TRP A 203 -2.68 16.30 -1.78
C TRP A 203 -4.17 15.94 -1.78
N ASN A 204 -5.06 16.92 -1.88
CA ASN A 204 -6.50 16.67 -1.90
C ASN A 204 -6.91 15.92 -3.18
N VAL A 205 -6.37 16.35 -4.33
CA VAL A 205 -6.62 15.68 -5.62
C VAL A 205 -6.08 14.26 -5.60
N PHE A 206 -4.87 14.04 -5.08
CA PHE A 206 -4.31 12.71 -4.89
C PHE A 206 -5.22 11.80 -4.06
N ASN A 207 -5.68 12.28 -2.89
CA ASN A 207 -6.47 11.48 -1.95
C ASN A 207 -7.81 11.03 -2.55
N ARG A 208 -8.59 11.95 -3.13
CA ARG A 208 -9.86 11.56 -3.75
C ARG A 208 -9.68 10.69 -4.97
N THR A 209 -8.65 10.94 -5.77
CA THR A 209 -8.28 10.08 -6.90
C THR A 209 -7.92 8.67 -6.42
N GLN A 210 -7.06 8.56 -5.42
CA GLN A 210 -6.65 7.29 -4.82
C GLN A 210 -7.86 6.53 -4.27
N GLU A 211 -8.70 7.17 -3.44
CA GLU A 211 -9.90 6.52 -2.89
C GLU A 211 -10.83 6.02 -4.00
N ASN A 212 -11.08 6.84 -5.01
CA ASN A 212 -11.96 6.50 -6.13
C ASN A 212 -11.38 5.36 -6.96
N ILE A 213 -10.09 5.39 -7.28
CA ILE A 213 -9.42 4.31 -8.00
C ILE A 213 -9.53 3.00 -7.22
N PHE A 214 -9.27 2.97 -5.91
CA PHE A 214 -9.18 1.72 -5.15
C PHE A 214 -10.55 1.16 -4.75
N LYS A 215 -11.45 1.98 -4.26
CA LYS A 215 -12.81 1.53 -3.87
C LYS A 215 -13.69 1.20 -5.06
N GLY A 216 -13.44 1.82 -6.20
CA GLY A 216 -14.32 1.67 -7.35
C GLY A 216 -15.71 2.26 -7.09
N ASN A 217 -16.74 1.61 -7.61
CA ASN A 217 -18.13 2.07 -7.59
C ASN A 217 -18.32 3.45 -8.25
N ILE A 218 -17.45 3.76 -9.21
CA ILE A 218 -17.46 5.00 -9.97
C ILE A 218 -18.27 4.79 -11.23
N PRO A 219 -19.21 5.71 -11.58
CA PRO A 219 -19.95 5.63 -12.84
C PRO A 219 -18.98 5.77 -14.02
N SER A 220 -19.18 4.93 -15.03
CA SER A 220 -18.44 4.96 -16.27
C SER A 220 -19.37 4.59 -17.43
N LYS A 221 -19.16 5.14 -18.62
CA LYS A 221 -19.90 4.75 -19.82
C LYS A 221 -19.17 3.61 -20.54
N SER A 222 -19.91 2.58 -20.92
CA SER A 222 -19.43 1.54 -21.86
C SER A 222 -19.36 2.11 -23.28
N LYS A 223 -18.75 1.37 -24.21
CA LYS A 223 -18.74 1.75 -25.63
C LYS A 223 -20.14 1.97 -26.20
N ASN A 224 -21.12 1.21 -25.73
CA ASN A 224 -22.51 1.28 -26.15
C ASN A 224 -23.36 2.28 -25.37
N GLY A 225 -22.73 3.26 -24.69
CA GLY A 225 -23.44 4.29 -23.93
C GLY A 225 -24.01 3.85 -22.57
N ARG A 226 -24.04 2.54 -22.26
CA ARG A 226 -24.58 2.02 -21.01
C ARG A 226 -23.74 2.47 -19.81
N ILE A 227 -24.41 2.96 -18.77
CA ILE A 227 -23.75 3.32 -17.51
C ILE A 227 -23.40 2.02 -16.75
N THR A 228 -22.15 1.88 -16.42
CA THR A 228 -21.59 0.79 -15.60
C THR A 228 -20.88 1.36 -14.40
N ARG A 229 -20.54 0.52 -13.42
CA ARG A 229 -19.75 0.94 -12.24
C ARG A 229 -18.45 0.16 -12.16
N THR A 230 -17.38 0.87 -11.88
CA THR A 230 -16.05 0.24 -11.72
C THR A 230 -16.01 -0.65 -10.48
N ARG A 231 -15.27 -1.76 -10.56
CA ARG A 231 -15.11 -2.69 -9.43
C ARG A 231 -14.00 -2.23 -8.48
N ALA A 232 -14.13 -2.55 -7.20
CA ALA A 232 -13.05 -2.35 -6.22
C ALA A 232 -11.80 -3.17 -6.56
N LEU A 233 -10.63 -2.65 -6.17
CA LEU A 233 -9.34 -3.34 -6.36
C LEU A 233 -9.05 -4.28 -5.18
N LYS A 234 -9.26 -5.58 -5.38
CA LYS A 234 -9.10 -6.61 -4.32
C LYS A 234 -7.72 -7.27 -4.28
N SER A 235 -6.92 -7.16 -5.32
CA SER A 235 -5.61 -7.83 -5.41
C SER A 235 -4.53 -7.07 -4.67
N VAL A 236 -3.93 -7.66 -3.64
CA VAL A 236 -2.79 -7.09 -2.88
C VAL A 236 -1.65 -6.65 -3.82
N LYS A 237 -1.26 -7.51 -4.78
CA LYS A 237 -0.17 -7.18 -5.73
C LYS A 237 -0.49 -5.97 -6.60
N LYS A 238 -1.73 -5.90 -7.13
CA LYS A 238 -2.16 -4.78 -7.97
C LYS A 238 -2.30 -3.50 -7.14
N ASN A 239 -2.79 -3.63 -5.90
CA ASN A 239 -2.92 -2.53 -4.96
C ASN A 239 -1.56 -1.85 -4.72
N ILE A 240 -0.52 -2.63 -4.36
CA ILE A 240 0.82 -2.10 -4.11
C ILE A 240 1.35 -1.37 -5.36
N LYS A 241 1.35 -2.03 -6.52
CA LYS A 241 1.87 -1.44 -7.76
C LYS A 241 1.15 -0.14 -8.15
N LEU A 242 -0.16 -0.09 -7.95
CA LEU A 242 -0.96 1.08 -8.30
C LEU A 242 -0.72 2.23 -7.32
N ASN A 243 -0.56 1.95 -6.03
CA ASN A 243 -0.17 2.96 -5.04
C ASN A 243 1.21 3.56 -5.36
N GLU A 244 2.21 2.70 -5.63
CA GLU A 244 3.56 3.12 -6.03
C GLU A 244 3.49 4.02 -7.28
N ALA A 245 2.76 3.62 -8.30
CA ALA A 245 2.62 4.38 -9.54
C ALA A 245 1.88 5.72 -9.34
N LEU A 246 0.82 5.73 -8.52
CA LEU A 246 0.05 6.94 -8.25
C LEU A 246 0.87 7.94 -7.43
N TRP A 247 1.65 7.46 -6.45
CA TRP A 247 2.58 8.32 -5.72
C TRP A 247 3.65 8.92 -6.63
N SER A 248 4.28 8.10 -7.50
CA SER A 248 5.28 8.58 -8.46
C SER A 248 4.71 9.65 -9.41
N LEU A 249 3.46 9.48 -9.86
CA LEU A 249 2.76 10.50 -10.64
C LEU A 249 2.58 11.80 -9.83
N THR A 250 2.26 11.69 -8.54
CA THR A 250 2.08 12.85 -7.66
C THR A 250 3.39 13.60 -7.43
N GLU A 251 4.50 12.85 -7.24
CA GLU A 251 5.85 13.44 -7.14
C GLU A 251 6.24 14.18 -8.42
N GLU A 252 5.93 13.62 -9.59
CA GLU A 252 6.20 14.30 -10.86
C GLU A 252 5.47 15.64 -10.96
N PHE A 253 4.19 15.69 -10.58
CA PHE A 253 3.43 16.94 -10.57
C PHE A 253 3.94 17.92 -9.51
N ALA A 254 4.44 17.45 -8.38
CA ALA A 254 5.04 18.30 -7.36
C ALA A 254 6.37 18.93 -7.82
N ASN A 255 7.14 18.22 -8.62
CA ASN A 255 8.44 18.71 -9.13
C ASN A 255 8.31 19.66 -10.34
N ARG A 256 7.12 19.83 -10.91
CA ARG A 256 6.84 20.81 -11.97
C ARG A 256 6.60 22.24 -11.44
N LYS A 257 6.41 22.37 -10.13
CA LYS A 257 6.10 23.62 -9.40
C LYS A 257 7.22 23.98 -8.45
#